data_89efbdc92115690034fd230e56ab840d
#
_entry.id   89efbdc92115690034fd230e56ab840d
#
_cell.length_a   1.000
_cell.length_b   1.000
_cell.length_c   1.000
_cell.angle_alpha   90.00
_cell.angle_beta   90.00
_cell.angle_gamma   90.00
#
_symmetry.space_group_name_H-M   'P 1'
#
loop_
_entity.id
_entity.type
_entity.pdbx_description
1 polymer ?
#
loop_
_entity_poly.entity_id
_entity_poly.type
_entity_poly.pdbx_seq_one_letter_code
_entity_poly.pdbx_strand_id
1 'polypeptide(L)'
;MEVREILREKGVVGAGGAGFPTYAKLKEEGIDYYIANGAECEPLLDVSKEIMARFPDRVVKALSILKDFTGAKSAVIALKGKYKQAVKALDAELLKTGLDIKLFEMGDFFPAGDEQVMVLEVTGKVVPEGGIPIAVGAVVNNIETLYNVYGAIEEDSPVIQKFITIGGQVKNPITLKVPVGTTIGWLLDFLGVDYKDKVIIDGGPMMGNIVDSNSPITKTTGGLLIFPKGHPAVSVKESDINRILKLARIACIQCRYCTLQCPRYLLGHDLEPSKIMLSMGFKLSDRYIKQALLCCECGLCEAYSCPQRLSPRRVNIAIKKELAKAGFKYTTGKADFSPREARQWRKIFTGRLKIRLQLMEFDRPALLVDGDFVKPPEVHIPMKQHIGAPAIPLVSSGDKVT
;
A
#
# COMPACT_ATOMS: atom_id res chain seq x y z
N MET A 1 20.48 6.70 -22.22
CA MET A 1 20.08 5.50 -21.46
C MET A 1 18.56 5.40 -21.50
N GLU A 2 18.03 4.23 -21.73
CA GLU A 2 16.58 4.03 -21.81
C GLU A 2 15.92 4.22 -20.42
N VAL A 3 14.72 4.79 -20.37
CA VAL A 3 13.98 5.04 -19.10
C VAL A 3 13.96 3.81 -18.17
N ARG A 4 13.75 2.63 -18.74
CA ARG A 4 13.72 1.36 -18.00
C ARG A 4 15.05 1.03 -17.30
N GLU A 5 16.17 1.27 -17.96
CA GLU A 5 17.52 1.06 -17.40
C GLU A 5 17.82 2.06 -16.29
N ILE A 6 17.50 3.35 -16.50
CA ILE A 6 17.65 4.39 -15.48
C ILE A 6 16.88 3.98 -14.20
N LEU A 7 15.61 3.62 -14.33
CA LEU A 7 14.80 3.24 -13.16
C LEU A 7 15.34 2.00 -12.45
N ARG A 8 15.92 1.05 -13.18
CA ARG A 8 16.57 -0.14 -12.60
C ARG A 8 17.82 0.25 -11.83
N GLU A 9 18.72 1.00 -12.42
CA GLU A 9 20.00 1.41 -11.82
C GLU A 9 19.80 2.31 -10.60
N LYS A 10 18.85 3.25 -10.68
CA LYS A 10 18.52 4.15 -9.56
C LYS A 10 17.67 3.46 -8.47
N GLY A 11 17.32 2.20 -8.66
CA GLY A 11 16.62 1.38 -7.68
C GLY A 11 15.19 1.84 -7.38
N VAL A 12 14.48 2.32 -8.41
CA VAL A 12 13.07 2.75 -8.27
C VAL A 12 12.14 1.56 -8.15
N VAL A 13 11.49 1.45 -7.01
CA VAL A 13 10.50 0.42 -6.70
C VAL A 13 9.18 1.04 -6.29
N GLY A 14 8.12 0.25 -6.28
CA GLY A 14 6.80 0.68 -5.80
C GLY A 14 6.84 1.08 -4.32
N ALA A 15 6.73 2.38 -4.04
CA ALA A 15 6.85 2.95 -2.70
C ALA A 15 5.60 2.79 -1.83
N GLY A 16 4.47 2.36 -2.40
CA GLY A 16 3.19 2.18 -1.69
C GLY A 16 3.05 0.87 -0.92
N GLY A 17 4.16 0.20 -0.55
CA GLY A 17 4.19 -0.99 0.30
C GLY A 17 4.57 -2.30 -0.39
N ALA A 18 4.26 -2.49 -1.69
CA ALA A 18 4.52 -3.75 -2.39
C ALA A 18 5.98 -3.94 -2.82
N GLY A 19 6.76 -2.86 -3.00
CA GLY A 19 8.18 -2.93 -3.39
C GLY A 19 8.45 -3.49 -4.78
N PHE A 20 7.41 -3.61 -5.64
CA PHE A 20 7.58 -4.18 -6.96
C PHE A 20 8.46 -3.27 -7.84
N PRO A 21 9.47 -3.81 -8.56
CA PRO A 21 10.36 -3.01 -9.39
C PRO A 21 9.59 -2.22 -10.47
N THR A 22 9.72 -0.89 -10.49
CA THR A 22 8.94 -0.04 -11.38
C THR A 22 9.24 -0.33 -12.85
N TYR A 23 10.51 -0.56 -13.20
CA TYR A 23 10.93 -0.88 -14.56
C TYR A 23 10.24 -2.12 -15.14
N ALA A 24 9.87 -3.09 -14.28
CA ALA A 24 9.21 -4.33 -14.71
C ALA A 24 7.70 -4.14 -15.00
N LYS A 25 7.10 -3.04 -14.54
CA LYS A 25 5.71 -2.66 -14.90
C LYS A 25 5.63 -1.98 -16.27
N LEU A 26 6.73 -1.47 -16.80
CA LEU A 26 6.74 -0.67 -18.03
C LEU A 26 6.71 -1.59 -19.25
N LYS A 27 5.57 -1.62 -19.94
CA LYS A 27 5.40 -2.20 -21.28
C LYS A 27 5.20 -1.08 -22.27
N GLU A 28 5.67 -1.26 -23.49
CA GLU A 28 5.65 -0.23 -24.56
C GLU A 28 4.42 -0.32 -25.43
N GLU A 29 3.56 -1.32 -25.23
CA GLU A 29 2.37 -1.53 -26.04
C GLU A 29 1.17 -1.98 -25.21
N GLY A 30 -0.04 -1.67 -25.71
CA GLY A 30 -1.28 -2.15 -25.14
C GLY A 30 -1.73 -1.44 -23.87
N ILE A 31 -1.20 -0.23 -23.60
CA ILE A 31 -1.59 0.56 -22.44
C ILE A 31 -2.63 1.62 -22.84
N ASP A 32 -3.83 1.51 -22.31
CA ASP A 32 -4.87 2.54 -22.46
C ASP A 32 -4.73 3.63 -21.39
N TYR A 33 -4.40 3.25 -20.14
CA TYR A 33 -4.38 4.16 -19.00
C TYR A 33 -3.08 4.04 -18.19
N TYR A 34 -2.42 5.16 -17.95
CA TYR A 34 -1.40 5.27 -16.93
C TYR A 34 -1.96 6.03 -15.72
N ILE A 35 -2.08 5.38 -14.58
CA ILE A 35 -2.78 5.91 -13.41
C ILE A 35 -1.79 6.18 -12.27
N ALA A 36 -1.74 7.41 -11.81
CA ALA A 36 -1.06 7.81 -10.59
C ALA A 36 -2.00 7.61 -9.39
N ASN A 37 -1.62 6.74 -8.46
CA ASN A 37 -2.40 6.44 -7.26
C ASN A 37 -2.06 7.41 -6.13
N GLY A 38 -2.87 8.46 -6.00
CA GLY A 38 -2.85 9.44 -4.91
C GLY A 38 -3.93 9.21 -3.85
N ALA A 39 -4.67 8.11 -3.93
CA ALA A 39 -5.72 7.80 -2.96
C ALA A 39 -5.13 7.12 -1.72
N GLU A 40 -4.36 7.87 -0.90
CA GLU A 40 -3.94 7.37 0.42
C GLU A 40 -5.16 6.90 1.21
N CYS A 41 -5.28 5.60 1.43
CA CYS A 41 -6.47 5.05 2.07
C CYS A 41 -6.23 4.52 3.48
N GLU A 42 -4.99 4.28 3.87
CA GLU A 42 -4.66 3.94 5.24
C GLU A 42 -4.91 5.15 6.16
N PRO A 43 -5.74 5.00 7.21
CA PRO A 43 -5.90 6.07 8.19
C PRO A 43 -4.57 6.48 8.81
N LEU A 44 -4.44 7.76 9.16
CA LEU A 44 -3.28 8.35 9.83
C LEU A 44 -1.99 8.41 9.00
N LEU A 45 -2.02 8.07 7.70
CA LEU A 45 -0.90 8.27 6.79
C LEU A 45 -1.19 9.45 5.85
N ASP A 46 -0.19 10.31 5.65
CA ASP A 46 -0.32 11.55 4.90
C ASP A 46 0.69 11.69 3.75
N VAL A 47 1.58 10.71 3.53
CA VAL A 47 2.70 10.79 2.57
C VAL A 47 2.24 11.20 1.17
N SER A 48 1.32 10.45 0.56
CA SER A 48 0.87 10.74 -0.82
C SER A 48 0.20 12.10 -0.94
N LYS A 49 -0.58 12.50 0.08
CA LYS A 49 -1.25 13.79 0.15
C LYS A 49 -0.24 14.95 0.19
N GLU A 50 0.78 14.84 1.04
CA GLU A 50 1.82 15.86 1.20
C GLU A 50 2.71 15.97 -0.04
N ILE A 51 3.09 14.85 -0.66
CA ILE A 51 3.87 14.88 -1.91
C ILE A 51 3.10 15.59 -3.02
N MET A 52 1.82 15.29 -3.22
CA MET A 52 0.99 15.96 -4.24
C MET A 52 0.82 17.45 -3.97
N ALA A 53 0.74 17.86 -2.70
CA ALA A 53 0.57 19.27 -2.34
C ALA A 53 1.88 20.08 -2.48
N ARG A 54 3.04 19.46 -2.20
CA ARG A 54 4.34 20.14 -2.14
C ARG A 54 5.19 20.01 -3.41
N PHE A 55 5.02 18.91 -4.16
CA PHE A 55 5.82 18.58 -5.33
C PHE A 55 4.92 18.17 -6.52
N PRO A 56 3.90 18.96 -6.88
CA PRO A 56 2.99 18.65 -7.98
C PRO A 56 3.74 18.59 -9.33
N ASP A 57 4.75 19.43 -9.52
CA ASP A 57 5.62 19.48 -10.68
C ASP A 57 6.33 18.15 -10.94
N ARG A 58 6.91 17.55 -9.90
CA ARG A 58 7.57 16.23 -10.01
C ARG A 58 6.61 15.12 -10.37
N VAL A 59 5.44 15.12 -9.76
CA VAL A 59 4.40 14.10 -10.01
C VAL A 59 3.87 14.20 -11.44
N VAL A 60 3.53 15.41 -11.89
CA VAL A 60 2.99 15.67 -13.22
C VAL A 60 4.03 15.35 -14.31
N LYS A 61 5.27 15.80 -14.13
CA LYS A 61 6.37 15.54 -15.08
C LYS A 61 6.70 14.06 -15.20
N ALA A 62 6.84 13.35 -14.07
CA ALA A 62 7.10 11.91 -14.07
C ALA A 62 5.98 11.11 -14.74
N LEU A 63 4.73 11.49 -14.47
CA LEU A 63 3.58 10.83 -15.10
C LEU A 63 3.55 11.06 -16.62
N SER A 64 3.90 12.27 -17.08
CA SER A 64 4.03 12.57 -18.52
C SER A 64 5.12 11.70 -19.16
N ILE A 65 6.31 11.64 -18.56
CA ILE A 65 7.43 10.82 -19.08
C ILE A 65 7.01 9.36 -19.22
N LEU A 66 6.33 8.81 -18.21
CA LEU A 66 5.91 7.40 -18.21
C LEU A 66 4.74 7.14 -19.16
N LYS A 67 3.83 8.12 -19.35
CA LYS A 67 2.79 8.08 -20.38
C LYS A 67 3.41 7.97 -21.76
N ASP A 68 4.36 8.87 -22.07
CA ASP A 68 5.02 8.94 -23.37
C ASP A 68 5.85 7.68 -23.65
N PHE A 69 6.62 7.22 -22.65
CA PHE A 69 7.43 6.00 -22.77
C PHE A 69 6.59 4.74 -23.04
N THR A 70 5.43 4.63 -22.38
CA THR A 70 4.56 3.44 -22.53
C THR A 70 3.57 3.56 -23.68
N GLY A 71 3.49 4.70 -24.35
CA GLY A 71 2.49 4.97 -25.36
C GLY A 71 1.04 4.96 -24.83
N ALA A 72 0.86 5.23 -23.53
CA ALA A 72 -0.46 5.20 -22.90
C ALA A 72 -1.38 6.28 -23.49
N LYS A 73 -2.62 5.90 -23.85
CA LYS A 73 -3.59 6.81 -24.46
C LYS A 73 -4.05 7.92 -23.50
N SER A 74 -4.12 7.62 -22.20
CA SER A 74 -4.56 8.55 -21.17
C SER A 74 -3.69 8.46 -19.94
N ALA A 75 -3.36 9.60 -19.33
CA ALA A 75 -2.76 9.71 -18.01
C ALA A 75 -3.76 10.29 -17.02
N VAL A 76 -3.85 9.69 -15.81
CA VAL A 76 -4.82 10.08 -14.79
C VAL A 76 -4.15 10.12 -13.43
N ILE A 77 -4.34 11.20 -12.67
CA ILE A 77 -4.00 11.25 -11.25
C ILE A 77 -5.30 11.01 -10.47
N ALA A 78 -5.41 9.85 -9.84
CA ALA A 78 -6.58 9.48 -9.04
C ALA A 78 -6.29 9.75 -7.56
N LEU A 79 -7.05 10.66 -6.94
CA LEU A 79 -6.87 11.08 -5.56
C LEU A 79 -8.21 11.30 -4.88
N LYS A 80 -8.24 11.34 -3.53
CA LYS A 80 -9.49 11.65 -2.82
C LYS A 80 -9.82 13.13 -2.92
N GLY A 81 -11.01 13.48 -3.36
CA GLY A 81 -11.48 14.87 -3.52
C GLY A 81 -11.45 15.72 -2.23
N LYS A 82 -11.32 15.09 -1.06
CA LYS A 82 -11.12 15.76 0.22
C LYS A 82 -9.71 16.36 0.39
N TYR A 83 -8.72 15.99 -0.41
CA TYR A 83 -7.34 16.50 -0.34
C TYR A 83 -7.22 17.85 -1.06
N LYS A 84 -7.95 18.87 -0.56
CA LYS A 84 -8.14 20.16 -1.25
C LYS A 84 -6.84 20.87 -1.63
N GLN A 85 -5.81 20.80 -0.77
CA GLN A 85 -4.50 21.41 -1.07
C GLN A 85 -3.80 20.69 -2.22
N ALA A 86 -3.82 19.35 -2.23
CA ALA A 86 -3.25 18.54 -3.31
C ALA A 86 -4.00 18.75 -4.64
N VAL A 87 -5.34 18.75 -4.61
CA VAL A 87 -6.15 19.06 -5.81
C VAL A 87 -5.77 20.42 -6.37
N LYS A 88 -5.77 21.49 -5.53
CA LYS A 88 -5.41 22.84 -5.97
C LYS A 88 -3.99 22.93 -6.54
N ALA A 89 -3.03 22.26 -5.93
CA ALA A 89 -1.63 22.31 -6.37
C ALA A 89 -1.45 21.57 -7.72
N LEU A 90 -2.08 20.41 -7.88
CA LEU A 90 -2.05 19.66 -9.13
C LEU A 90 -2.79 20.38 -10.26
N ASP A 91 -3.98 20.94 -10.01
CA ASP A 91 -4.70 21.75 -11.00
C ASP A 91 -3.86 22.93 -11.49
N ALA A 92 -3.22 23.66 -10.58
CA ALA A 92 -2.36 24.79 -10.93
C ALA A 92 -1.17 24.35 -11.81
N GLU A 93 -0.53 23.22 -11.49
CA GLU A 93 0.60 22.70 -12.26
C GLU A 93 0.16 22.18 -13.65
N LEU A 94 -1.00 21.54 -13.74
CA LEU A 94 -1.57 21.09 -15.01
C LEU A 94 -1.93 22.29 -15.92
N LEU A 95 -2.52 23.35 -15.38
CA LEU A 95 -2.80 24.58 -16.11
C LEU A 95 -1.51 25.24 -16.60
N LYS A 96 -0.46 25.28 -15.76
CA LYS A 96 0.85 25.86 -16.12
C LYS A 96 1.54 25.08 -17.22
N THR A 97 1.52 23.75 -17.17
CA THR A 97 2.25 22.89 -18.13
C THR A 97 1.46 22.59 -19.39
N GLY A 98 0.15 22.69 -19.40
CA GLY A 98 -0.73 22.33 -20.52
C GLY A 98 -0.71 20.83 -20.86
N LEU A 99 -0.20 19.98 -19.97
CA LEU A 99 -0.12 18.52 -20.21
C LEU A 99 -1.52 17.88 -20.15
N ASP A 100 -1.78 16.95 -21.08
CA ASP A 100 -3.03 16.17 -21.11
C ASP A 100 -3.01 15.05 -20.06
N ILE A 101 -3.17 15.46 -18.80
CA ILE A 101 -3.29 14.59 -17.62
C ILE A 101 -4.58 14.98 -16.89
N LYS A 102 -5.41 13.98 -16.58
CA LYS A 102 -6.72 14.21 -15.95
C LYS A 102 -6.63 14.00 -14.44
N LEU A 103 -7.26 14.88 -13.65
CA LEU A 103 -7.53 14.61 -12.25
C LEU A 103 -8.84 13.83 -12.12
N PHE A 104 -8.81 12.74 -11.34
CA PHE A 104 -9.98 11.94 -11.04
C PHE A 104 -10.21 11.93 -9.51
N GLU A 105 -11.26 12.63 -9.08
CA GLU A 105 -11.62 12.71 -7.68
C GLU A 105 -12.36 11.45 -7.23
N MET A 106 -11.69 10.63 -6.44
CA MET A 106 -12.27 9.45 -5.80
C MET A 106 -13.04 9.80 -4.53
N GLY A 107 -14.02 8.99 -4.19
CA GLY A 107 -14.72 9.07 -2.91
C GLY A 107 -13.83 8.71 -1.71
N ASP A 108 -14.23 9.16 -0.51
CA ASP A 108 -13.52 8.83 0.74
C ASP A 108 -13.96 7.49 1.32
N PHE A 109 -13.50 6.41 0.73
CA PHE A 109 -13.78 5.04 1.18
C PHE A 109 -12.49 4.21 1.28
N PHE A 110 -12.57 3.05 1.93
CA PHE A 110 -11.49 2.09 2.05
C PHE A 110 -11.87 0.76 1.35
N PRO A 111 -10.98 0.16 0.56
CA PRO A 111 -9.64 0.60 0.16
C PRO A 111 -9.64 1.30 -1.22
N ALA A 112 -9.83 2.63 -1.26
CA ALA A 112 -9.81 3.39 -2.51
C ALA A 112 -8.45 3.30 -3.25
N GLY A 113 -7.35 3.16 -2.51
CA GLY A 113 -5.99 3.02 -3.05
C GLY A 113 -5.59 1.61 -3.48
N ASP A 114 -6.49 0.61 -3.42
CA ASP A 114 -6.23 -0.70 -4.01
C ASP A 114 -6.20 -0.59 -5.54
N GLU A 115 -5.14 -1.12 -6.18
CA GLU A 115 -4.93 -0.97 -7.62
C GLU A 115 -6.13 -1.44 -8.46
N GLN A 116 -6.76 -2.59 -8.12
CA GLN A 116 -7.90 -3.11 -8.90
C GLN A 116 -9.19 -2.33 -8.66
N VAL A 117 -9.37 -1.84 -7.42
CA VAL A 117 -10.49 -0.94 -7.10
C VAL A 117 -10.34 0.38 -7.86
N MET A 118 -9.14 0.94 -7.89
CA MET A 118 -8.84 2.18 -8.60
C MET A 118 -9.02 2.03 -10.12
N VAL A 119 -8.55 0.93 -10.71
CA VAL A 119 -8.76 0.66 -12.15
C VAL A 119 -10.25 0.66 -12.48
N LEU A 120 -11.09 -0.02 -11.67
CA LEU A 120 -12.53 0.01 -11.91
C LEU A 120 -13.13 1.41 -11.77
N GLU A 121 -12.75 2.19 -10.74
CA GLU A 121 -13.27 3.56 -10.54
C GLU A 121 -12.92 4.48 -11.73
N VAL A 122 -11.66 4.40 -12.20
CA VAL A 122 -11.13 5.29 -13.25
C VAL A 122 -11.57 4.86 -14.66
N THR A 123 -11.59 3.55 -14.94
CA THR A 123 -11.72 3.03 -16.30
C THR A 123 -13.05 2.31 -16.57
N GLY A 124 -13.79 1.96 -15.53
CA GLY A 124 -14.95 1.08 -15.63
C GLY A 124 -14.64 -0.41 -15.88
N LYS A 125 -13.37 -0.77 -16.06
CA LYS A 125 -12.94 -2.14 -16.35
C LYS A 125 -12.62 -2.91 -15.06
N VAL A 126 -13.01 -4.19 -15.01
CA VAL A 126 -12.64 -5.08 -13.88
C VAL A 126 -11.40 -5.88 -14.25
N VAL A 127 -10.38 -5.81 -13.41
CA VAL A 127 -9.20 -6.68 -13.54
C VAL A 127 -9.61 -8.12 -13.26
N PRO A 128 -9.27 -9.10 -14.12
CA PRO A 128 -9.63 -10.51 -13.93
C PRO A 128 -9.09 -11.10 -12.62
N GLU A 129 -9.73 -12.16 -12.13
CA GLU A 129 -9.28 -12.91 -10.97
C GLU A 129 -7.85 -13.42 -11.15
N GLY A 130 -6.98 -13.19 -10.16
CA GLY A 130 -5.56 -13.55 -10.24
C GLY A 130 -4.74 -12.71 -11.22
N GLY A 131 -5.37 -11.79 -11.96
CA GLY A 131 -4.72 -10.87 -12.88
C GLY A 131 -4.18 -9.61 -12.21
N ILE A 132 -3.49 -8.80 -13.01
CA ILE A 132 -2.93 -7.49 -12.62
C ILE A 132 -3.49 -6.41 -13.57
N PRO A 133 -3.43 -5.13 -13.22
CA PRO A 133 -4.02 -4.02 -13.99
C PRO A 133 -3.72 -4.03 -15.49
N ILE A 134 -2.53 -4.47 -15.89
CA ILE A 134 -2.11 -4.51 -17.29
C ILE A 134 -2.97 -5.44 -18.15
N ALA A 135 -3.65 -6.42 -17.55
CA ALA A 135 -4.57 -7.31 -18.28
C ALA A 135 -5.78 -6.57 -18.88
N VAL A 136 -6.05 -5.35 -18.41
CA VAL A 136 -7.13 -4.47 -18.91
C VAL A 136 -6.59 -3.18 -19.50
N GLY A 137 -5.29 -3.15 -19.85
CA GLY A 137 -4.61 -2.00 -20.45
C GLY A 137 -4.33 -0.86 -19.46
N ALA A 138 -4.20 -1.14 -18.16
CA ALA A 138 -3.91 -0.12 -17.16
C ALA A 138 -2.57 -0.40 -16.45
N VAL A 139 -1.80 0.66 -16.20
CA VAL A 139 -0.63 0.66 -15.30
C VAL A 139 -0.93 1.59 -14.13
N VAL A 140 -0.63 1.15 -12.91
CA VAL A 140 -0.85 1.94 -11.69
C VAL A 140 0.46 2.10 -10.94
N ASN A 141 0.84 3.34 -10.62
CA ASN A 141 1.97 3.66 -9.75
C ASN A 141 1.55 4.59 -8.62
N ASN A 142 2.11 4.35 -7.44
CA ASN A 142 1.93 5.22 -6.28
C ASN A 142 2.58 6.60 -6.51
N ILE A 143 2.07 7.66 -5.89
CA ILE A 143 2.57 9.05 -6.01
C ILE A 143 4.06 9.16 -5.64
N GLU A 144 4.49 8.55 -4.54
CA GLU A 144 5.91 8.60 -4.15
C GLU A 144 6.81 7.86 -5.15
N THR A 145 6.28 6.81 -5.80
CA THR A 145 7.00 6.16 -6.90
C THR A 145 7.24 7.14 -8.04
N LEU A 146 6.26 7.97 -8.40
CA LEU A 146 6.42 9.01 -9.43
C LEU A 146 7.41 10.08 -9.00
N TYR A 147 7.38 10.52 -7.74
CA TYR A 147 8.40 11.42 -7.19
C TYR A 147 9.81 10.85 -7.36
N ASN A 148 9.98 9.55 -7.08
CA ASN A 148 11.27 8.86 -7.25
C ASN A 148 11.65 8.67 -8.73
N VAL A 149 10.69 8.45 -9.62
CA VAL A 149 10.89 8.42 -11.07
C VAL A 149 11.45 9.76 -11.58
N TYR A 150 10.85 10.87 -11.13
CA TYR A 150 11.35 12.20 -11.44
C TYR A 150 12.80 12.37 -11.00
N GLY A 151 13.12 12.06 -9.74
CA GLY A 151 14.47 12.15 -9.20
C GLY A 151 15.47 11.30 -9.97
N ALA A 152 15.06 10.10 -10.40
CA ALA A 152 15.93 9.20 -11.18
C ALA A 152 16.24 9.72 -12.59
N ILE A 153 15.26 10.30 -13.28
CA ILE A 153 15.37 10.68 -14.69
C ILE A 153 15.90 12.11 -14.84
N GLU A 154 15.36 13.06 -14.08
CA GLU A 154 15.65 14.48 -14.24
C GLU A 154 16.83 14.95 -13.35
N GLU A 155 17.09 14.27 -12.23
CA GLU A 155 18.11 14.66 -11.25
C GLU A 155 19.23 13.64 -11.09
N ASP A 156 19.25 12.57 -11.86
CA ASP A 156 20.18 11.43 -11.76
C ASP A 156 20.33 10.85 -10.34
N SER A 157 19.29 10.97 -9.52
CA SER A 157 19.29 10.66 -8.09
C SER A 157 18.80 9.24 -7.80
N PRO A 158 19.58 8.40 -7.09
CA PRO A 158 19.15 7.08 -6.68
C PRO A 158 18.12 7.16 -5.53
N VAL A 159 17.28 6.13 -5.40
CA VAL A 159 16.30 6.04 -4.31
C VAL A 159 16.98 5.56 -3.03
N ILE A 160 17.47 6.49 -2.26
CA ILE A 160 18.15 6.28 -0.96
C ILE A 160 17.40 6.91 0.21
N GLN A 161 16.28 7.56 -0.05
CA GLN A 161 15.45 8.20 0.96
C GLN A 161 13.99 7.75 0.80
N LYS A 162 13.22 7.85 1.88
CA LYS A 162 11.82 7.45 1.96
C LYS A 162 11.00 8.50 2.69
N PHE A 163 9.83 8.86 2.16
CA PHE A 163 8.85 9.64 2.92
C PHE A 163 8.08 8.73 3.86
N ILE A 164 7.97 9.12 5.12
CA ILE A 164 7.21 8.39 6.13
C ILE A 164 6.38 9.34 6.98
N THR A 165 5.24 8.87 7.44
CA THR A 165 4.43 9.56 8.45
C THR A 165 4.70 8.97 9.82
N ILE A 166 5.00 9.81 10.82
CA ILE A 166 5.03 9.44 12.23
C ILE A 166 3.71 9.89 12.86
N GLY A 167 2.92 8.95 13.38
CA GLY A 167 1.57 9.21 13.86
C GLY A 167 1.12 8.31 15.00
N GLY A 168 -0.19 8.29 15.25
CA GLY A 168 -0.77 7.58 16.39
C GLY A 168 -0.64 8.38 17.70
N GLN A 169 -0.33 7.73 18.80
CA GLN A 169 -0.16 8.35 20.11
C GLN A 169 1.18 9.11 20.23
N VAL A 170 1.34 10.14 19.43
CA VAL A 170 2.48 11.06 19.43
C VAL A 170 2.01 12.48 19.71
N LYS A 171 2.88 13.32 20.30
CA LYS A 171 2.52 14.71 20.61
C LYS A 171 2.23 15.51 19.33
N ASN A 172 3.10 15.43 18.35
CA ASN A 172 3.01 16.13 17.07
C ASN A 172 3.18 15.11 15.93
N PRO A 173 2.09 14.72 15.24
CA PRO A 173 2.22 13.93 14.01
C PRO A 173 3.00 14.71 12.95
N ILE A 174 3.85 14.00 12.19
CA ILE A 174 4.75 14.64 11.23
C ILE A 174 4.97 13.70 10.03
N THR A 175 5.09 14.25 8.84
CA THR A 175 5.62 13.55 7.67
C THR A 175 7.01 14.10 7.39
N LEU A 176 7.97 13.21 7.09
CA LEU A 176 9.36 13.59 6.84
C LEU A 176 10.03 12.63 5.87
N LYS A 177 11.13 13.08 5.27
CA LYS A 177 11.97 12.31 4.35
C LYS A 177 13.19 11.78 5.11
N VAL A 178 13.39 10.46 5.11
CA VAL A 178 14.37 9.76 5.95
C VAL A 178 15.26 8.86 5.10
N PRO A 179 16.58 8.77 5.35
CA PRO A 179 17.45 7.81 4.68
C PRO A 179 16.96 6.37 4.92
N VAL A 180 16.96 5.57 3.84
CA VAL A 180 16.71 4.14 3.91
C VAL A 180 17.83 3.48 4.74
N GLY A 181 17.45 2.56 5.63
CA GLY A 181 18.39 1.92 6.55
C GLY A 181 18.45 2.58 7.95
N THR A 182 17.89 3.78 8.13
CA THR A 182 17.76 4.39 9.47
C THR A 182 16.95 3.47 10.38
N THR A 183 17.45 3.18 11.59
CA THR A 183 16.70 2.37 12.54
C THR A 183 15.52 3.16 13.11
N ILE A 184 14.40 2.47 13.27
CA ILE A 184 13.16 3.08 13.77
C ILE A 184 13.37 3.71 15.14
N GLY A 185 14.03 3.00 16.06
CA GLY A 185 14.28 3.50 17.43
C GLY A 185 15.11 4.76 17.43
N TRP A 186 16.19 4.82 16.63
CA TRP A 186 17.01 6.03 16.52
C TRP A 186 16.19 7.22 16.04
N LEU A 187 15.35 7.02 15.02
CA LEU A 187 14.51 8.11 14.50
C LEU A 187 13.49 8.59 15.55
N LEU A 188 12.83 7.67 16.25
CA LEU A 188 11.85 8.02 17.27
C LEU A 188 12.48 8.73 18.46
N ASP A 189 13.67 8.30 18.89
CA ASP A 189 14.45 8.98 19.95
C ASP A 189 14.89 10.38 19.49
N PHE A 190 15.37 10.53 18.25
CA PHE A 190 15.74 11.82 17.66
C PHE A 190 14.55 12.81 17.61
N LEU A 191 13.36 12.32 17.33
CA LEU A 191 12.14 13.13 17.31
C LEU A 191 11.50 13.33 18.69
N GLY A 192 12.09 12.77 19.75
CA GLY A 192 11.56 12.83 21.12
C GLY A 192 10.20 12.13 21.26
N VAL A 193 9.96 11.09 20.46
CA VAL A 193 8.72 10.30 20.50
C VAL A 193 8.81 9.25 21.60
N ASP A 194 7.86 9.25 22.52
CA ASP A 194 7.72 8.20 23.52
C ASP A 194 7.10 6.93 22.93
N TYR A 195 7.88 5.86 22.79
CA TYR A 195 7.46 4.57 22.20
C TYR A 195 7.81 3.34 23.04
N LYS A 196 8.60 3.48 24.14
CA LYS A 196 9.24 2.34 24.85
C LYS A 196 8.25 1.31 25.39
N ASP A 197 7.09 1.75 25.89
CA ASP A 197 6.04 0.87 26.39
C ASP A 197 4.86 0.68 25.42
N LYS A 198 5.05 1.06 24.17
CA LYS A 198 4.03 1.06 23.11
C LYS A 198 4.37 0.09 22.01
N VAL A 199 3.43 -0.08 21.11
CA VAL A 199 3.58 -0.93 19.92
C VAL A 199 3.79 -0.02 18.70
N ILE A 200 4.78 -0.35 17.88
CA ILE A 200 5.08 0.35 16.65
C ILE A 200 4.49 -0.46 15.48
N ILE A 201 3.72 0.18 14.62
CA ILE A 201 3.22 -0.40 13.37
C ILE A 201 3.94 0.29 12.22
N ASP A 202 4.67 -0.49 11.39
CA ASP A 202 5.16 -0.04 10.08
C ASP A 202 4.02 -0.14 9.06
N GLY A 203 3.64 1.00 8.49
CA GLY A 203 2.48 1.17 7.64
C GLY A 203 1.24 1.67 8.39
N GLY A 204 0.07 1.49 7.78
CA GLY A 204 -1.19 1.95 8.35
C GLY A 204 -1.84 0.97 9.34
N PRO A 205 -2.90 1.40 10.04
CA PRO A 205 -3.57 0.57 11.04
C PRO A 205 -4.28 -0.64 10.43
N MET A 206 -4.60 -0.61 9.13
CA MET A 206 -5.27 -1.70 8.44
C MET A 206 -4.30 -2.76 7.94
N MET A 207 -3.33 -2.38 7.11
CA MET A 207 -2.43 -3.29 6.41
C MET A 207 -1.06 -3.43 7.05
N GLY A 208 -0.61 -2.45 7.83
CA GLY A 208 0.72 -2.42 8.44
C GLY A 208 1.00 -3.58 9.40
N ASN A 209 2.26 -3.79 9.73
CA ASN A 209 2.74 -4.86 10.59
C ASN A 209 3.39 -4.31 11.85
N ILE A 210 3.30 -5.05 12.95
CA ILE A 210 4.05 -4.75 14.17
C ILE A 210 5.54 -4.97 13.89
N VAL A 211 6.36 -4.00 14.28
CA VAL A 211 7.82 -4.04 14.08
C VAL A 211 8.56 -3.71 15.39
N ASP A 212 9.81 -4.15 15.45
CA ASP A 212 10.73 -3.81 16.52
C ASP A 212 11.44 -2.48 16.23
N SER A 213 11.84 -1.75 17.28
CA SER A 213 12.55 -0.48 17.16
C SER A 213 13.94 -0.60 16.51
N ASN A 214 14.55 -1.79 16.52
CA ASN A 214 15.81 -2.06 15.81
C ASN A 214 15.62 -2.31 14.32
N SER A 215 14.39 -2.45 13.84
CA SER A 215 14.11 -2.63 12.42
C SER A 215 14.53 -1.40 11.61
N PRO A 216 15.07 -1.57 10.40
CA PRO A 216 15.43 -0.44 9.53
C PRO A 216 14.20 0.07 8.78
N ILE A 217 14.20 1.36 8.47
CA ILE A 217 13.31 1.96 7.48
C ILE A 217 13.72 1.45 6.10
N THR A 218 12.75 0.98 5.33
CA THR A 218 12.94 0.42 4.00
C THR A 218 12.29 1.30 2.93
N LYS A 219 12.51 1.00 1.65
CA LYS A 219 11.82 1.67 0.53
C LYS A 219 10.29 1.49 0.54
N THR A 220 9.78 0.57 1.36
CA THR A 220 8.35 0.24 1.45
C THR A 220 7.69 0.70 2.74
N THR A 221 8.44 1.22 3.71
CA THR A 221 7.91 1.78 4.96
C THR A 221 7.06 3.02 4.66
N GLY A 222 5.74 2.93 4.85
CA GLY A 222 4.82 4.05 4.56
C GLY A 222 4.60 5.01 5.73
N GLY A 223 4.87 4.55 6.95
CA GLY A 223 4.75 5.33 8.18
C GLY A 223 5.00 4.50 9.40
N LEU A 224 5.20 5.15 10.53
CA LEU A 224 5.38 4.53 11.84
C LEU A 224 4.27 5.05 12.76
N LEU A 225 3.33 4.16 13.09
CA LEU A 225 2.21 4.50 13.97
C LEU A 225 2.44 3.89 15.35
N ILE A 226 2.43 4.73 16.35
CA ILE A 226 2.67 4.37 17.74
C ILE A 226 1.34 4.24 18.47
N PHE A 227 1.07 3.08 19.08
CA PHE A 227 -0.16 2.81 19.82
C PHE A 227 0.10 2.18 21.19
N PRO A 228 -0.76 2.39 22.18
CA PRO A 228 -0.68 1.68 23.44
C PRO A 228 -0.95 0.18 23.23
N LYS A 229 -0.36 -0.66 24.09
CA LYS A 229 -0.66 -2.10 24.13
C LYS A 229 -2.18 -2.30 24.32
N GLY A 230 -2.76 -3.28 23.62
CA GLY A 230 -4.19 -3.56 23.68
C GLY A 230 -5.09 -2.63 22.87
N HIS A 231 -4.55 -1.62 22.18
CA HIS A 231 -5.34 -0.79 21.28
C HIS A 231 -5.98 -1.64 20.15
N PRO A 232 -7.23 -1.36 19.70
CA PRO A 232 -7.91 -2.18 18.69
C PRO A 232 -7.11 -2.40 17.40
N ALA A 233 -6.37 -1.40 16.92
CA ALA A 233 -5.51 -1.52 15.74
C ALA A 233 -4.31 -2.47 15.96
N VAL A 234 -3.88 -2.67 17.20
CA VAL A 234 -2.81 -3.59 17.60
C VAL A 234 -3.36 -4.99 17.80
N SER A 235 -4.45 -5.12 18.56
CA SER A 235 -5.01 -6.42 18.97
C SER A 235 -5.38 -7.33 17.78
N VAL A 236 -5.82 -6.76 16.66
CA VAL A 236 -6.10 -7.53 15.43
C VAL A 236 -4.82 -8.12 14.80
N LYS A 237 -3.66 -7.57 15.12
CA LYS A 237 -2.35 -7.97 14.56
C LYS A 237 -1.59 -8.97 15.45
N GLU A 238 -1.87 -9.01 16.73
CA GLU A 238 -1.16 -9.87 17.72
C GLU A 238 -1.68 -11.31 17.78
N SER A 239 -2.90 -11.58 17.29
CA SER A 239 -3.54 -12.88 17.47
C SER A 239 -2.80 -14.01 16.75
N ASP A 240 -2.52 -15.12 17.46
CA ASP A 240 -1.96 -16.35 16.89
C ASP A 240 -2.95 -17.05 15.95
N ILE A 241 -2.44 -17.69 14.88
CA ILE A 241 -3.28 -18.34 13.86
C ILE A 241 -4.08 -19.52 14.41
N ASN A 242 -3.51 -20.32 15.32
CA ASN A 242 -4.21 -21.46 15.90
C ASN A 242 -5.36 -20.99 16.79
N ARG A 243 -5.14 -19.90 17.55
CA ARG A 243 -6.19 -19.24 18.33
C ARG A 243 -7.29 -18.71 17.41
N ILE A 244 -6.95 -18.06 16.30
CA ILE A 244 -7.92 -17.57 15.31
C ILE A 244 -8.77 -18.71 14.78
N LEU A 245 -8.18 -19.83 14.37
CA LEU A 245 -8.89 -20.99 13.84
C LEU A 245 -9.80 -21.64 14.90
N LYS A 246 -9.32 -21.75 16.14
CA LYS A 246 -10.14 -22.25 17.26
C LYS A 246 -11.36 -21.35 17.51
N LEU A 247 -11.15 -20.03 17.56
CA LEU A 247 -12.22 -19.06 17.74
C LEU A 247 -13.19 -19.05 16.56
N ALA A 248 -12.73 -19.24 15.33
CA ALA A 248 -13.58 -19.33 14.15
C ALA A 248 -14.60 -20.47 14.25
N ARG A 249 -14.22 -21.61 14.84
CA ARG A 249 -15.12 -22.76 15.02
C ARG A 249 -16.24 -22.50 16.03
N ILE A 250 -15.96 -21.75 17.09
CA ILE A 250 -16.90 -21.60 18.23
C ILE A 250 -17.64 -20.26 18.23
N ALA A 251 -17.10 -19.22 17.60
CA ALA A 251 -17.63 -17.87 17.67
C ALA A 251 -18.11 -17.30 16.32
N CYS A 252 -17.89 -18.00 15.19
CA CYS A 252 -18.37 -17.52 13.90
C CYS A 252 -19.88 -17.71 13.77
N ILE A 253 -20.63 -16.61 13.76
CA ILE A 253 -22.10 -16.62 13.60
C ILE A 253 -22.55 -16.69 12.13
N GLN A 254 -21.66 -16.91 11.20
CA GLN A 254 -21.90 -17.06 9.75
C GLN A 254 -22.67 -15.90 9.09
N CYS A 255 -22.57 -14.68 9.64
CA CYS A 255 -23.25 -13.48 9.12
C CYS A 255 -22.77 -13.03 7.74
N ARG A 256 -21.63 -13.52 7.23
CA ARG A 256 -21.03 -13.23 5.94
C ARG A 256 -20.59 -11.77 5.72
N TYR A 257 -20.61 -10.89 6.72
CA TYR A 257 -20.19 -9.50 6.52
C TYR A 257 -18.75 -9.38 6.00
N CYS A 258 -17.83 -10.26 6.42
CA CYS A 258 -16.46 -10.31 5.91
C CYS A 258 -16.38 -10.61 4.39
N THR A 259 -17.37 -11.32 3.82
CA THR A 259 -17.52 -11.53 2.38
C THR A 259 -18.26 -10.37 1.72
N LEU A 260 -19.41 -9.98 2.25
CA LEU A 260 -20.28 -8.99 1.65
C LEU A 260 -19.64 -7.58 1.58
N GLN A 261 -18.64 -7.29 2.38
CA GLN A 261 -17.88 -6.04 2.38
C GLN A 261 -16.47 -6.21 1.80
N CYS A 262 -16.11 -7.42 1.35
CA CYS A 262 -14.80 -7.66 0.75
C CYS A 262 -14.68 -6.92 -0.61
N PRO A 263 -13.65 -6.09 -0.81
CA PRO A 263 -13.49 -5.34 -2.06
C PRO A 263 -13.34 -6.26 -3.27
N ARG A 264 -12.63 -7.38 -3.16
CA ARG A 264 -12.51 -8.35 -4.25
C ARG A 264 -13.84 -9.02 -4.58
N TYR A 265 -14.61 -9.42 -3.55
CA TYR A 265 -15.96 -9.93 -3.76
C TYR A 265 -16.86 -8.91 -4.47
N LEU A 266 -16.78 -7.65 -4.06
CA LEU A 266 -17.57 -6.56 -4.67
C LEU A 266 -17.15 -6.24 -6.11
N LEU A 267 -15.90 -6.49 -6.48
CA LEU A 267 -15.41 -6.42 -7.87
C LEU A 267 -15.93 -7.55 -8.77
N GLY A 268 -16.65 -8.54 -8.23
CA GLY A 268 -17.14 -9.68 -8.98
C GLY A 268 -16.31 -10.96 -8.83
N HIS A 269 -15.20 -10.90 -8.11
CA HIS A 269 -14.34 -12.07 -7.87
C HIS A 269 -14.99 -13.09 -6.94
N ASP A 270 -14.60 -14.37 -7.11
CA ASP A 270 -15.04 -15.48 -6.26
C ASP A 270 -14.16 -15.58 -5.01
N LEU A 271 -14.12 -14.52 -4.22
CA LEU A 271 -13.44 -14.49 -2.93
C LEU A 271 -14.45 -14.39 -1.80
N GLU A 272 -14.64 -15.47 -1.05
CA GLU A 272 -15.55 -15.54 0.08
C GLU A 272 -14.80 -15.78 1.40
N PRO A 273 -14.26 -14.73 2.07
CA PRO A 273 -13.49 -14.88 3.31
C PRO A 273 -14.21 -15.67 4.41
N SER A 274 -15.55 -15.58 4.49
CA SER A 274 -16.35 -16.34 5.44
C SER A 274 -16.24 -17.86 5.22
N LYS A 275 -16.29 -18.29 3.95
CA LYS A 275 -16.21 -19.72 3.61
C LYS A 275 -14.79 -20.26 3.72
N ILE A 276 -13.76 -19.45 3.37
CA ILE A 276 -12.37 -19.81 3.58
C ILE A 276 -12.12 -20.11 5.07
N MET A 277 -12.55 -19.22 5.95
CA MET A 277 -12.38 -19.38 7.39
C MET A 277 -13.08 -20.62 7.93
N LEU A 278 -14.31 -20.88 7.48
CA LEU A 278 -15.07 -22.07 7.85
C LEU A 278 -14.43 -23.36 7.29
N SER A 279 -13.89 -23.32 6.06
CA SER A 279 -13.23 -24.49 5.46
C SER A 279 -12.01 -24.93 6.26
N MET A 280 -11.22 -23.99 6.79
CA MET A 280 -10.10 -24.28 7.68
C MET A 280 -10.56 -24.85 9.03
N GLY A 281 -11.71 -24.41 9.51
CA GLY A 281 -12.33 -24.92 10.75
C GLY A 281 -12.99 -26.29 10.60
N PHE A 282 -13.70 -26.52 9.49
CA PHE A 282 -14.62 -27.66 9.29
C PHE A 282 -14.31 -28.50 8.05
N LYS A 283 -13.21 -28.24 7.33
CA LYS A 283 -12.79 -28.96 6.09
C LYS A 283 -13.90 -29.03 5.03
N LEU A 284 -14.57 -27.90 4.76
CA LEU A 284 -15.74 -27.85 3.87
C LEU A 284 -15.38 -28.13 2.41
N SER A 285 -14.34 -27.48 1.86
CA SER A 285 -13.95 -27.64 0.46
C SER A 285 -12.64 -26.96 0.12
N ASP A 286 -11.78 -27.65 -0.64
CA ASP A 286 -10.53 -27.08 -1.19
C ASP A 286 -10.76 -25.92 -2.16
N ARG A 287 -11.93 -25.88 -2.82
CA ARG A 287 -12.31 -24.78 -3.71
C ARG A 287 -12.20 -23.42 -3.00
N TYR A 288 -12.69 -23.33 -1.75
CA TYR A 288 -12.65 -22.08 -1.01
C TYR A 288 -11.24 -21.73 -0.53
N ILE A 289 -10.43 -22.72 -0.20
CA ILE A 289 -9.05 -22.54 0.23
C ILE A 289 -8.24 -21.83 -0.86
N LYS A 290 -8.39 -22.24 -2.12
CA LYS A 290 -7.71 -21.66 -3.27
C LYS A 290 -8.08 -20.19 -3.52
N GLN A 291 -9.29 -19.78 -3.17
CA GLN A 291 -9.74 -18.37 -3.27
C GLN A 291 -8.90 -17.40 -2.41
N ALA A 292 -8.19 -17.90 -1.39
CA ALA A 292 -7.32 -17.06 -0.57
C ALA A 292 -6.25 -16.32 -1.40
N LEU A 293 -5.82 -16.88 -2.55
CA LEU A 293 -4.89 -16.24 -3.47
C LEU A 293 -5.42 -14.91 -4.06
N LEU A 294 -6.72 -14.72 -4.12
CA LEU A 294 -7.36 -13.49 -4.60
C LEU A 294 -7.37 -12.37 -3.55
N CYS A 295 -7.01 -12.67 -2.30
CA CYS A 295 -7.08 -11.71 -1.21
C CYS A 295 -6.03 -10.59 -1.37
N CYS A 296 -6.47 -9.32 -1.39
CA CYS A 296 -5.60 -8.15 -1.40
C CYS A 296 -5.09 -7.74 0.00
N GLU A 297 -5.42 -8.50 1.02
CA GLU A 297 -4.94 -8.32 2.40
C GLU A 297 -5.27 -6.95 3.04
N CYS A 298 -6.31 -6.27 2.55
CA CYS A 298 -6.69 -4.93 3.00
C CYS A 298 -7.14 -4.81 4.46
N GLY A 299 -7.40 -5.93 5.14
CA GLY A 299 -7.77 -5.93 6.56
C GLY A 299 -9.24 -5.60 6.86
N LEU A 300 -10.06 -5.22 5.88
CA LEU A 300 -11.45 -4.79 6.13
C LEU A 300 -12.29 -5.86 6.83
N CYS A 301 -12.12 -7.13 6.43
CA CYS A 301 -12.86 -8.25 6.98
C CYS A 301 -12.61 -8.51 8.47
N GLU A 302 -11.42 -8.18 8.98
CA GLU A 302 -11.06 -8.37 10.39
C GLU A 302 -11.24 -7.09 11.23
N ALA A 303 -10.76 -5.95 10.72
CA ALA A 303 -10.75 -4.71 11.47
C ALA A 303 -12.14 -4.05 11.57
N TYR A 304 -12.99 -4.23 10.56
CA TYR A 304 -14.29 -3.59 10.48
C TYR A 304 -15.47 -4.54 10.43
N SER A 305 -15.44 -5.53 9.50
CA SER A 305 -16.64 -6.28 9.10
C SER A 305 -17.07 -7.34 10.11
N CYS A 306 -16.11 -7.95 10.84
CA CYS A 306 -16.44 -9.05 11.74
C CYS A 306 -17.00 -8.57 13.09
N PRO A 307 -18.28 -8.82 13.44
CA PRO A 307 -18.84 -8.45 14.73
C PRO A 307 -18.21 -9.25 15.89
N GLN A 308 -17.73 -10.47 15.61
CA GLN A 308 -17.05 -11.35 16.57
C GLN A 308 -15.54 -11.11 16.67
N ARG A 309 -15.00 -10.07 16.00
CA ARG A 309 -13.56 -9.73 15.97
C ARG A 309 -12.67 -10.91 15.58
N LEU A 310 -13.15 -11.79 14.70
CA LEU A 310 -12.33 -12.84 14.09
C LEU A 310 -11.46 -12.23 12.98
N SER A 311 -10.38 -12.93 12.60
CA SER A 311 -9.37 -12.41 11.65
C SER A 311 -9.33 -13.22 10.34
N PRO A 312 -10.33 -13.09 9.43
CA PRO A 312 -10.32 -13.80 8.15
C PRO A 312 -9.10 -13.45 7.28
N ARG A 313 -8.62 -12.20 7.32
CA ARG A 313 -7.41 -11.78 6.61
C ARG A 313 -6.20 -12.64 7.00
N ARG A 314 -5.96 -12.86 8.28
CA ARG A 314 -4.81 -13.64 8.77
C ARG A 314 -4.86 -15.10 8.31
N VAL A 315 -6.07 -15.67 8.28
CA VAL A 315 -6.29 -17.01 7.70
C VAL A 315 -5.94 -17.02 6.22
N ASN A 316 -6.41 -16.03 5.45
CA ASN A 316 -6.08 -15.93 4.02
C ASN A 316 -4.58 -15.77 3.79
N ILE A 317 -3.87 -14.94 4.58
CA ILE A 317 -2.42 -14.76 4.48
C ILE A 317 -1.68 -16.08 4.75
N ALA A 318 -2.07 -16.81 5.78
CA ALA A 318 -1.46 -18.10 6.11
C ALA A 318 -1.63 -19.11 4.95
N ILE A 319 -2.83 -19.22 4.41
CA ILE A 319 -3.13 -20.08 3.26
C ILE A 319 -2.34 -19.64 2.02
N LYS A 320 -2.29 -18.34 1.71
CA LYS A 320 -1.52 -17.82 0.57
C LYS A 320 -0.05 -18.25 0.64
N LYS A 321 0.56 -18.15 1.83
CA LYS A 321 1.95 -18.55 2.04
C LYS A 321 2.15 -20.05 1.72
N GLU A 322 1.28 -20.91 2.19
CA GLU A 322 1.38 -22.34 1.94
C GLU A 322 1.12 -22.70 0.47
N LEU A 323 0.10 -22.10 -0.16
CA LEU A 323 -0.16 -22.29 -1.58
C LEU A 323 0.99 -21.79 -2.47
N ALA A 324 1.61 -20.65 -2.11
CA ALA A 324 2.76 -20.11 -2.81
C ALA A 324 3.99 -21.03 -2.69
N LYS A 325 4.27 -21.58 -1.50
CA LYS A 325 5.34 -22.59 -1.31
C LYS A 325 5.11 -23.84 -2.17
N ALA A 326 3.85 -24.24 -2.32
CA ALA A 326 3.47 -25.36 -3.18
C ALA A 326 3.46 -25.04 -4.69
N GLY A 327 3.85 -23.80 -5.07
CA GLY A 327 3.88 -23.35 -6.47
C GLY A 327 2.48 -23.18 -7.10
N PHE A 328 1.42 -23.15 -6.28
CA PHE A 328 0.05 -23.06 -6.79
C PHE A 328 -0.23 -21.67 -7.35
N LYS A 329 -0.81 -21.60 -8.55
CA LYS A 329 -1.31 -20.37 -9.18
C LYS A 329 -2.83 -20.44 -9.30
N TYR A 330 -3.50 -19.31 -9.02
CA TYR A 330 -4.94 -19.23 -9.22
C TYR A 330 -5.26 -19.14 -10.70
N THR A 331 -6.17 -20.01 -11.15
CA THR A 331 -6.74 -19.97 -12.50
C THR A 331 -8.23 -19.74 -12.38
N THR A 332 -8.72 -18.71 -13.05
CA THR A 332 -10.17 -18.46 -13.11
C THR A 332 -10.83 -19.32 -14.17
N GLY A 333 -12.06 -19.78 -13.88
CA GLY A 333 -12.94 -20.39 -14.88
C GLY A 333 -13.91 -19.41 -15.54
N LYS A 334 -13.79 -18.11 -15.26
CA LYS A 334 -14.67 -17.07 -15.78
C LYS A 334 -14.06 -16.39 -17.00
N ALA A 335 -14.90 -16.14 -18.00
CA ALA A 335 -14.55 -15.34 -19.18
C ALA A 335 -14.77 -13.85 -18.92
N ASP A 336 -15.84 -13.49 -18.22
CA ASP A 336 -16.25 -12.12 -18.00
C ASP A 336 -16.31 -11.75 -16.50
N PHE A 337 -15.98 -10.51 -16.22
CA PHE A 337 -16.01 -9.95 -14.88
C PHE A 337 -16.79 -8.64 -14.87
N SER A 338 -17.78 -8.57 -13.97
CA SER A 338 -18.52 -7.35 -13.69
C SER A 338 -18.65 -7.11 -12.19
N PRO A 339 -18.63 -5.85 -11.74
CA PRO A 339 -18.77 -5.56 -10.34
C PRO A 339 -20.17 -5.94 -9.87
N ARG A 340 -20.27 -6.46 -8.64
CA ARG A 340 -21.58 -6.73 -8.04
C ARG A 340 -22.31 -5.42 -7.76
N GLU A 341 -23.59 -5.36 -8.04
CA GLU A 341 -24.46 -4.19 -7.82
C GLU A 341 -24.34 -3.65 -6.38
N ALA A 342 -24.25 -4.55 -5.40
CA ALA A 342 -24.08 -4.21 -3.99
C ALA A 342 -22.86 -3.31 -3.70
N ARG A 343 -21.88 -3.20 -4.62
CA ARG A 343 -20.72 -2.31 -4.48
C ARG A 343 -21.12 -0.84 -4.34
N GLN A 344 -22.21 -0.42 -4.94
CA GLN A 344 -22.67 0.97 -4.90
C GLN A 344 -22.97 1.47 -3.49
N TRP A 345 -23.45 0.60 -2.60
CA TRP A 345 -23.83 0.95 -1.20
C TRP A 345 -23.03 0.24 -0.10
N ARG A 346 -22.08 -0.65 -0.46
CA ARG A 346 -21.26 -1.38 0.51
C ARG A 346 -19.84 -0.84 0.66
N LYS A 347 -19.52 0.28 0.06
CA LYS A 347 -18.25 0.99 0.27
C LYS A 347 -18.18 1.49 1.73
N ILE A 348 -17.08 1.19 2.42
CA ILE A 348 -16.90 1.61 3.81
C ILE A 348 -16.16 2.95 3.83
N PHE A 349 -16.84 3.98 4.30
CA PHE A 349 -16.24 5.30 4.46
C PHE A 349 -15.11 5.29 5.49
N THR A 350 -14.02 5.99 5.18
CA THR A 350 -12.81 6.04 6.03
C THR A 350 -13.13 6.52 7.45
N GLY A 351 -14.06 7.45 7.62
CA GLY A 351 -14.51 7.92 8.93
C GLY A 351 -15.10 6.82 9.81
N ARG A 352 -15.92 5.92 9.25
CA ARG A 352 -16.45 4.77 9.99
C ARG A 352 -15.36 3.81 10.45
N LEU A 353 -14.32 3.64 9.63
CA LEU A 353 -13.16 2.83 9.96
C LEU A 353 -12.39 3.42 11.15
N LYS A 354 -12.17 4.74 11.13
CA LYS A 354 -11.51 5.47 12.22
C LYS A 354 -12.28 5.31 13.54
N ILE A 355 -13.60 5.45 13.51
CA ILE A 355 -14.45 5.23 14.70
C ILE A 355 -14.33 3.77 15.19
N ARG A 356 -14.44 2.79 14.31
CA ARG A 356 -14.38 1.36 14.65
C ARG A 356 -13.06 0.95 15.29
N LEU A 357 -11.96 1.54 14.83
CA LEU A 357 -10.61 1.29 15.32
C LEU A 357 -10.18 2.26 16.43
N GLN A 358 -11.07 3.15 16.90
CA GLN A 358 -10.77 4.15 17.94
C GLN A 358 -9.59 5.06 17.57
N LEU A 359 -9.52 5.50 16.30
CA LEU A 359 -8.43 6.33 15.79
C LEU A 359 -8.72 7.83 15.82
N MET A 360 -9.93 8.25 16.25
CA MET A 360 -10.38 9.64 16.12
C MET A 360 -9.50 10.63 16.91
N GLU A 361 -8.99 10.24 18.07
CA GLU A 361 -8.10 11.08 18.88
C GLU A 361 -6.70 11.27 18.25
N PHE A 362 -6.30 10.35 17.36
CA PHE A 362 -5.02 10.38 16.66
C PHE A 362 -5.14 10.96 15.25
N ASP A 363 -6.36 11.29 14.79
CA ASP A 363 -6.64 11.78 13.43
C ASP A 363 -6.30 13.27 13.31
N ARG A 364 -5.02 13.56 13.30
CA ARG A 364 -4.45 14.89 13.16
C ARG A 364 -3.57 14.95 11.91
N PRO A 365 -3.53 16.12 11.21
CA PRO A 365 -2.67 16.27 10.05
C PRO A 365 -1.19 16.08 10.41
N ALA A 366 -0.48 15.26 9.63
CA ALA A 366 0.96 15.07 9.73
C ALA A 366 1.63 15.78 8.54
N LEU A 367 1.79 17.10 8.65
CA LEU A 367 2.35 17.91 7.57
C LEU A 367 3.81 17.53 7.29
N LEU A 368 4.19 17.63 6.02
CA LEU A 368 5.59 17.43 5.61
C LEU A 368 6.43 18.59 6.14
N VAL A 369 7.47 18.25 6.87
CA VAL A 369 8.46 19.22 7.37
C VAL A 369 9.63 19.29 6.39
N ASP A 370 9.90 20.52 5.95
CA ASP A 370 11.05 20.84 5.11
C ASP A 370 12.32 20.87 5.97
N GLY A 371 13.33 20.15 5.56
CA GLY A 371 14.64 20.13 6.16
C GLY A 371 15.39 18.86 5.79
N ASP A 372 16.70 18.95 5.67
CA ASP A 372 17.59 17.79 5.66
C ASP A 372 17.58 17.16 7.07
N PHE A 373 16.41 16.67 7.47
CA PHE A 373 16.27 15.92 8.69
C PHE A 373 17.01 14.62 8.51
N VAL A 374 18.08 14.51 9.26
CA VAL A 374 18.82 13.28 9.45
C VAL A 374 19.93 13.06 8.43
N LYS A 375 21.07 13.70 8.67
CA LYS A 375 22.32 12.94 8.54
C LYS A 375 22.34 12.00 9.74
N PRO A 376 22.11 10.69 9.58
CA PRO A 376 22.40 9.78 10.68
C PRO A 376 23.86 10.01 11.06
N PRO A 377 24.24 9.99 12.36
CA PRO A 377 25.64 9.88 12.71
C PRO A 377 26.19 8.73 11.90
N GLU A 378 27.45 8.82 11.45
CA GLU A 378 28.12 7.74 10.71
C GLU A 378 28.01 6.47 11.57
N VAL A 379 26.92 5.74 11.39
CA VAL A 379 26.73 4.46 12.03
C VAL A 379 27.50 3.47 11.18
N HIS A 380 28.71 3.21 11.59
CA HIS A 380 29.46 2.04 11.14
C HIS A 380 28.69 0.80 11.60
N ILE A 381 27.71 0.39 10.78
CA ILE A 381 27.04 -0.91 11.00
C ILE A 381 27.99 -1.95 10.44
N PRO A 382 28.64 -2.77 11.29
CA PRO A 382 29.48 -3.86 10.79
C PRO A 382 28.58 -4.78 9.94
N MET A 383 28.91 -4.99 8.67
CA MET A 383 28.13 -5.80 7.74
C MET A 383 27.81 -7.23 8.21
N LYS A 384 28.46 -7.69 9.27
CA LYS A 384 28.23 -9.01 9.89
C LYS A 384 26.98 -9.14 10.76
N GLN A 385 26.23 -8.07 11.01
CA GLN A 385 25.01 -8.12 11.85
C GLN A 385 23.68 -8.15 11.07
N HIS A 386 23.71 -8.17 9.74
CA HIS A 386 22.50 -8.38 8.94
C HIS A 386 22.25 -9.88 8.70
N ILE A 387 21.83 -10.58 9.76
CA ILE A 387 21.32 -11.95 9.62
C ILE A 387 19.86 -11.83 9.17
N GLY A 388 19.57 -12.10 7.89
CA GLY A 388 18.21 -12.34 7.42
C GLY A 388 17.75 -11.71 6.10
N ALA A 389 18.51 -10.80 5.49
CA ALA A 389 18.27 -10.39 4.11
C ALA A 389 19.50 -10.75 3.26
N PRO A 390 19.33 -11.33 2.04
CA PRO A 390 20.46 -11.48 1.15
C PRO A 390 21.00 -10.07 0.87
N ALA A 391 22.26 -9.83 1.25
CA ALA A 391 22.97 -8.63 0.88
C ALA A 391 22.95 -8.53 -0.65
N ILE A 392 22.28 -7.53 -1.19
CA ILE A 392 22.51 -7.14 -2.58
C ILE A 392 23.87 -6.49 -2.54
N PRO A 393 24.91 -7.07 -3.18
CA PRO A 393 26.21 -6.44 -3.21
C PRO A 393 26.05 -5.08 -3.87
N LEU A 394 26.57 -4.03 -3.23
CA LEU A 394 26.84 -2.77 -3.88
C LEU A 394 27.92 -3.07 -4.93
N VAL A 395 27.51 -3.29 -6.17
CA VAL A 395 28.42 -3.45 -7.30
C VAL A 395 29.03 -2.08 -7.52
N SER A 396 30.30 -1.91 -7.17
CA SER A 396 31.09 -0.78 -7.61
C SER A 396 31.22 -0.85 -9.14
N SER A 397 31.20 0.31 -9.80
CA SER A 397 31.33 0.42 -11.25
C SER A 397 32.69 -0.17 -11.73
N GLY A 398 32.76 -1.47 -11.90
CA GLY A 398 34.00 -2.17 -12.28
C GLY A 398 33.96 -3.69 -12.09
N ASP A 399 33.03 -4.22 -11.32
CA ASP A 399 32.98 -5.67 -11.11
C ASP A 399 32.19 -6.36 -12.22
N LYS A 400 32.89 -7.16 -13.02
CA LYS A 400 32.26 -8.07 -13.99
C LYS A 400 31.53 -9.17 -13.22
N VAL A 401 30.24 -9.26 -13.43
CA VAL A 401 29.42 -10.38 -12.97
C VAL A 401 29.84 -11.62 -13.77
N THR A 402 30.43 -12.58 -13.10
CA THR A 402 30.55 -13.96 -13.59
C THR A 402 29.35 -14.79 -13.12
#